data_7c019f1006a60aefb368660755a382db
#
_entry.id   7c019f1006a60aefb368660755a382db
#
_cell.length_a   1.000
_cell.length_b   1.000
_cell.length_c   1.000
_cell.angle_alpha   90.00
_cell.angle_beta   90.00
_cell.angle_gamma   90.00
#
_symmetry.space_group_name_H-M   'P 1'
#
loop_
_entity.id
_entity.type
_entity.pdbx_description
1 polymer ?
#
loop_
_entity_poly.entity_id
_entity_poly.type
_entity_poly.pdbx_seq_one_letter_code
_entity_poly.pdbx_strand_id
1 'polypeptide(L)'
;MRIKAYLLRFIALVFIVLLGFSACKNSQKSQDSQNNTTQQDSPKTYTAMDLNNQEYTIMGDLDSLNISPDPNTPTLLILSALDNSLKDYAPTLNVLKKTFKDRLRVLILLNQPYSSDAIKDFIAPSQTDLMILNPKDTALFDHLNHDALNHSFNMLLYDKHQLIKVYQGIVPAEMLQFDISNLKD
;
A
#
# COMPACT_ATOMS: atom_id res chain seq x y z
N MET A 1 -54.56 25.44 34.72
CA MET A 1 -55.24 24.32 34.05
C MET A 1 -54.56 23.86 32.74
N ARG A 2 -53.44 24.47 32.32
CA ARG A 2 -52.73 24.14 31.05
C ARG A 2 -51.61 23.07 31.17
N ILE A 3 -51.07 22.86 32.34
CA ILE A 3 -49.94 21.91 32.56
C ILE A 3 -50.39 20.45 32.45
N LYS A 4 -51.61 20.10 32.86
CA LYS A 4 -52.13 18.72 32.77
C LYS A 4 -52.32 18.23 31.32
N ALA A 5 -52.56 19.13 30.36
CA ALA A 5 -52.75 18.75 28.96
C ALA A 5 -51.45 18.36 28.28
N TYR A 6 -50.31 18.95 28.62
CA TYR A 6 -49.00 18.62 28.07
C TYR A 6 -48.45 17.29 28.64
N LEU A 7 -48.70 17.03 29.91
CA LEU A 7 -48.29 15.77 30.55
C LEU A 7 -48.98 14.56 29.92
N LEU A 8 -50.29 14.71 29.62
CA LEU A 8 -51.04 13.63 28.99
C LEU A 8 -50.60 13.34 27.55
N ARG A 9 -50.21 14.39 26.80
CA ARG A 9 -49.68 14.25 25.42
C ARG A 9 -48.29 13.62 25.39
N PHE A 10 -47.48 13.92 26.38
CA PHE A 10 -46.13 13.32 26.50
C PHE A 10 -46.17 11.83 26.81
N ILE A 11 -47.08 11.41 27.72
CA ILE A 11 -47.30 10.01 28.07
C ILE A 11 -47.83 9.20 26.89
N ALA A 12 -48.73 9.77 26.08
CA ALA A 12 -49.25 9.10 24.89
C ALA A 12 -48.16 8.90 23.81
N LEU A 13 -47.21 9.81 23.68
CA LEU A 13 -46.16 9.74 22.68
C LEU A 13 -45.09 8.71 23.08
N VAL A 14 -44.80 8.56 24.37
CA VAL A 14 -43.89 7.52 24.93
C VAL A 14 -44.49 6.12 24.76
N PHE A 15 -45.82 5.97 24.90
CA PHE A 15 -46.48 4.66 24.73
C PHE A 15 -46.48 4.17 23.26
N ILE A 16 -46.54 5.07 22.29
CA ILE A 16 -46.50 4.71 20.87
C ILE A 16 -45.11 4.20 20.47
N VAL A 17 -44.03 4.73 21.05
CA VAL A 17 -42.67 4.30 20.79
C VAL A 17 -42.39 2.90 21.40
N LEU A 18 -43.04 2.55 22.51
CA LEU A 18 -42.85 1.25 23.16
C LEU A 18 -43.64 0.09 22.52
N LEU A 19 -44.68 0.39 21.72
CA LEU A 19 -45.46 -0.65 21.02
C LEU A 19 -44.92 -1.00 19.64
N GLY A 20 -43.96 -0.26 19.13
CA GLY A 20 -43.32 -0.50 17.80
C GLY A 20 -42.27 -1.63 17.79
N PHE A 21 -41.84 -2.19 18.93
CA PHE A 21 -40.77 -3.20 19.00
C PHE A 21 -41.25 -4.65 19.20
N SER A 22 -42.56 -4.94 19.09
CA SER A 22 -43.08 -6.29 19.40
C SER A 22 -43.69 -7.07 18.25
N ALA A 23 -43.33 -6.77 17.01
CA ALA A 23 -43.86 -7.50 15.86
C ALA A 23 -42.77 -7.92 14.86
N CYS A 24 -41.88 -8.83 15.29
CA CYS A 24 -41.17 -9.73 14.38
C CYS A 24 -40.69 -10.96 15.17
N LYS A 25 -41.62 -11.87 15.45
CA LYS A 25 -41.30 -13.25 15.80
C LYS A 25 -42.30 -14.15 15.09
N ASN A 26 -41.85 -14.71 14.01
CA ASN A 26 -42.04 -16.08 13.51
C ASN A 26 -41.91 -16.15 12.01
N SER A 27 -40.79 -16.65 11.55
CA SER A 27 -40.77 -17.61 10.42
C SER A 27 -39.53 -18.48 10.56
N GLN A 28 -39.82 -19.70 10.76
CA GLN A 28 -39.10 -20.93 10.74
C GLN A 28 -37.85 -21.05 9.89
N LYS A 29 -36.83 -21.62 10.53
CA LYS A 29 -35.98 -22.74 10.06
C LYS A 29 -35.47 -22.70 8.62
N SER A 30 -34.24 -22.30 8.49
CA SER A 30 -33.24 -23.11 7.76
C SER A 30 -31.94 -22.99 8.56
N GLN A 31 -31.48 -24.11 9.09
CA GLN A 31 -30.15 -24.30 9.62
C GLN A 31 -29.21 -24.26 8.43
N ASP A 32 -28.69 -23.09 8.13
CA ASP A 32 -27.38 -22.98 7.48
C ASP A 32 -26.42 -22.54 8.59
N SER A 33 -25.64 -23.51 8.99
CA SER A 33 -24.42 -23.30 9.77
C SER A 33 -23.53 -22.38 8.93
N GLN A 34 -23.71 -21.07 9.08
CA GLN A 34 -22.64 -20.15 8.71
C GLN A 34 -21.50 -20.41 9.68
N ASN A 35 -20.65 -21.34 9.30
CA ASN A 35 -19.26 -21.32 9.67
C ASN A 35 -18.74 -19.93 9.27
N ASN A 36 -18.73 -19.00 10.21
CA ASN A 36 -17.82 -17.88 10.20
C ASN A 36 -16.40 -18.46 10.37
N THR A 37 -15.94 -19.15 9.36
CA THR A 37 -14.53 -19.31 9.12
C THR A 37 -14.07 -17.90 8.79
N THR A 38 -13.47 -17.24 9.74
CA THR A 38 -12.56 -16.13 9.49
C THR A 38 -11.56 -16.72 8.50
N GLN A 39 -11.79 -16.51 7.22
CA GLN A 39 -10.77 -16.72 6.20
C GLN A 39 -9.65 -15.77 6.61
N GLN A 40 -8.67 -16.30 7.28
CA GLN A 40 -7.38 -15.69 7.43
C GLN A 40 -6.83 -15.68 6.01
N ASP A 41 -7.06 -14.56 5.30
CA ASP A 41 -6.52 -14.37 3.96
C ASP A 41 -5.02 -14.62 4.05
N SER A 42 -4.57 -15.69 3.41
CA SER A 42 -3.15 -15.97 3.31
C SER A 42 -2.49 -14.77 2.66
N PRO A 43 -1.33 -14.30 3.16
CA PRO A 43 -0.66 -13.13 2.60
C PRO A 43 -0.49 -13.31 1.10
N LYS A 44 -0.94 -12.33 0.33
CA LYS A 44 -0.83 -12.36 -1.13
C LYS A 44 0.65 -12.36 -1.51
N THR A 45 0.99 -13.20 -2.48
CA THR A 45 2.34 -13.35 -2.99
C THR A 45 2.39 -12.91 -4.44
N TYR A 46 3.32 -12.03 -4.75
CA TYR A 46 3.55 -11.49 -6.08
C TYR A 46 4.99 -11.75 -6.52
N THR A 47 5.23 -11.72 -7.83
CA THR A 47 6.57 -11.85 -8.39
C THR A 47 6.85 -10.74 -9.38
N ALA A 48 8.10 -10.27 -9.37
CA ALA A 48 8.63 -9.32 -10.35
C ALA A 48 10.04 -9.75 -10.77
N MET A 49 10.46 -9.36 -11.97
CA MET A 49 11.79 -9.67 -12.50
C MET A 49 12.62 -8.41 -12.58
N ASP A 50 13.90 -8.48 -12.27
CA ASP A 50 14.81 -7.41 -12.60
C ASP A 50 15.34 -7.52 -14.07
N LEU A 51 16.17 -6.58 -14.49
CA LEU A 51 16.75 -6.59 -15.84
C LEU A 51 17.77 -7.71 -16.07
N ASN A 52 18.23 -8.38 -15.02
CA ASN A 52 19.14 -9.52 -15.07
C ASN A 52 18.37 -10.85 -15.04
N ASN A 53 17.03 -10.81 -15.14
CA ASN A 53 16.13 -11.95 -14.99
C ASN A 53 16.18 -12.61 -13.59
N GLN A 54 16.60 -11.88 -12.57
CA GLN A 54 16.45 -12.34 -11.20
C GLN A 54 15.00 -12.14 -10.75
N GLU A 55 14.39 -13.21 -10.21
CA GLU A 55 13.04 -13.14 -9.68
C GLU A 55 13.06 -12.64 -8.23
N TYR A 56 12.15 -11.70 -7.96
CA TYR A 56 11.84 -11.16 -6.65
C TYR A 56 10.46 -11.62 -6.22
N THR A 57 10.38 -12.18 -5.03
CA THR A 57 9.10 -12.54 -4.39
C THR A 57 8.72 -11.45 -3.41
N ILE A 58 7.51 -10.94 -3.53
CA ILE A 58 6.97 -9.84 -2.72
C ILE A 58 5.71 -10.36 -2.03
N MET A 59 5.70 -10.33 -0.70
CA MET A 59 4.61 -10.85 0.13
C MET A 59 4.18 -9.82 1.16
N GLY A 60 2.88 -9.71 1.39
CA GLY A 60 2.32 -8.83 2.39
C GLY A 60 1.40 -7.76 1.80
N ASP A 61 1.29 -6.65 2.50
CA ASP A 61 0.46 -5.50 2.16
C ASP A 61 1.25 -4.19 2.30
N LEU A 62 0.55 -3.05 2.21
CA LEU A 62 1.18 -1.74 2.30
C LEU A 62 1.89 -1.54 3.65
N ASP A 63 1.30 -2.00 4.75
CA ASP A 63 1.82 -1.76 6.11
C ASP A 63 3.00 -2.68 6.45
N SER A 64 3.01 -3.89 5.86
CA SER A 64 4.06 -4.88 6.11
C SER A 64 4.41 -5.64 4.84
N LEU A 65 5.59 -5.38 4.29
CA LEU A 65 6.04 -5.90 3.01
C LEU A 65 7.36 -6.65 3.14
N ASN A 66 7.37 -7.91 2.71
CA ASN A 66 8.56 -8.74 2.63
C ASN A 66 9.01 -8.85 1.17
N ILE A 67 10.23 -8.41 0.86
CA ILE A 67 10.80 -8.47 -0.48
C ILE A 67 12.06 -9.35 -0.45
N SER A 68 11.93 -10.59 -0.92
CA SER A 68 13.05 -11.52 -1.09
C SER A 68 13.90 -11.12 -2.34
N PRO A 69 15.22 -11.33 -2.35
CA PRO A 69 15.98 -12.20 -1.44
C PRO A 69 16.46 -11.55 -0.14
N ASP A 70 16.46 -10.26 0.01
CA ASP A 70 16.99 -9.60 1.21
C ASP A 70 15.89 -8.82 1.96
N PRO A 71 15.14 -9.51 2.85
CA PRO A 71 13.96 -8.89 3.47
C PRO A 71 14.31 -7.93 4.62
N ASN A 72 15.51 -8.01 5.21
CA ASN A 72 15.85 -7.26 6.43
C ASN A 72 16.49 -5.90 6.17
N THR A 73 17.03 -5.68 4.98
CA THR A 73 17.63 -4.40 4.63
C THR A 73 16.55 -3.34 4.46
N PRO A 74 16.69 -2.16 5.11
CA PRO A 74 15.81 -1.04 4.89
C PRO A 74 15.60 -0.76 3.40
N THR A 75 14.37 -0.57 2.97
CA THR A 75 14.02 -0.49 1.55
C THR A 75 13.23 0.76 1.25
N LEU A 76 13.72 1.56 0.30
CA LEU A 76 12.95 2.61 -0.35
C LEU A 76 12.36 2.01 -1.64
N LEU A 77 11.07 1.71 -1.62
CA LEU A 77 10.32 1.19 -2.75
C LEU A 77 9.63 2.34 -3.48
N ILE A 78 9.96 2.53 -4.75
CA ILE A 78 9.36 3.55 -5.61
C ILE A 78 8.31 2.87 -6.48
N LEU A 79 7.08 3.33 -6.42
CA LEU A 79 5.97 2.94 -7.29
C LEU A 79 5.88 3.96 -8.43
N SER A 80 6.14 3.55 -9.67
CA SER A 80 6.17 4.49 -10.81
C SER A 80 5.85 3.82 -12.15
N ALA A 81 5.44 4.63 -13.12
CA ALA A 81 5.49 4.30 -14.54
C ALA A 81 6.89 4.57 -15.12
N LEU A 82 7.15 4.11 -16.35
CA LEU A 82 8.30 4.57 -17.15
C LEU A 82 7.96 5.92 -17.77
N ASP A 83 8.03 6.99 -17.00
CA ASP A 83 7.67 8.35 -17.40
C ASP A 83 8.72 9.39 -17.01
N ASN A 84 8.45 10.65 -17.34
CA ASN A 84 9.38 11.74 -17.04
C ASN A 84 9.61 11.93 -15.56
N SER A 85 8.63 11.65 -14.69
CA SER A 85 8.78 11.77 -13.23
C SER A 85 9.89 10.85 -12.72
N LEU A 86 9.88 9.60 -13.16
CA LEU A 86 10.94 8.64 -12.82
C LEU A 86 12.28 9.06 -13.43
N LYS A 87 12.28 9.48 -14.72
CA LYS A 87 13.50 9.90 -15.42
C LYS A 87 14.17 11.07 -14.73
N ASP A 88 13.41 12.09 -14.38
CA ASP A 88 13.93 13.31 -13.75
C ASP A 88 14.39 13.08 -12.30
N TYR A 89 13.79 12.10 -11.61
CA TYR A 89 14.14 11.80 -10.22
C TYR A 89 15.20 10.70 -10.07
N ALA A 90 15.48 9.90 -11.10
CA ALA A 90 16.48 8.83 -11.06
C ALA A 90 17.89 9.27 -10.59
N PRO A 91 18.41 10.45 -10.99
CA PRO A 91 19.69 10.95 -10.48
C PRO A 91 19.68 11.10 -8.95
N THR A 92 18.59 11.61 -8.37
CA THR A 92 18.43 11.76 -6.92
C THR A 92 18.44 10.39 -6.22
N LEU A 93 17.74 9.40 -6.76
CA LEU A 93 17.73 8.03 -6.22
C LEU A 93 19.13 7.39 -6.30
N ASN A 94 19.88 7.63 -7.37
CA ASN A 94 21.27 7.18 -7.48
C ASN A 94 22.18 7.81 -6.40
N VAL A 95 22.00 9.08 -6.09
CA VAL A 95 22.75 9.74 -5.00
C VAL A 95 22.39 9.10 -3.66
N LEU A 96 21.11 8.86 -3.38
CA LEU A 96 20.67 8.16 -2.16
C LEU A 96 21.31 6.76 -2.04
N LYS A 97 21.22 5.95 -3.09
CA LYS A 97 21.83 4.61 -3.14
C LYS A 97 23.33 4.67 -2.85
N LYS A 98 24.07 5.61 -3.46
CA LYS A 98 25.52 5.79 -3.23
C LYS A 98 25.83 6.25 -1.81
N THR A 99 24.98 7.11 -1.23
CA THR A 99 25.17 7.64 0.12
C THR A 99 24.99 6.56 1.20
N PHE A 100 23.92 5.77 1.07
CA PHE A 100 23.55 4.78 2.09
C PHE A 100 24.11 3.37 1.81
N LYS A 101 24.54 3.10 0.58
CA LYS A 101 25.16 1.81 0.14
C LYS A 101 24.34 0.60 0.64
N ASP A 102 24.99 -0.30 1.38
CA ASP A 102 24.40 -1.54 1.88
C ASP A 102 23.36 -1.32 3.01
N ARG A 103 23.25 -0.10 3.54
CA ARG A 103 22.26 0.26 4.55
C ARG A 103 20.88 0.59 4.00
N LEU A 104 20.74 0.71 2.68
CA LEU A 104 19.49 1.02 2.02
C LEU A 104 19.40 0.32 0.67
N ARG A 105 18.34 -0.41 0.48
CA ARG A 105 17.96 -0.92 -0.83
C ARG A 105 17.00 0.06 -1.50
N VAL A 106 17.31 0.47 -2.73
CA VAL A 106 16.46 1.33 -3.55
C VAL A 106 15.89 0.51 -4.70
N LEU A 107 14.58 0.29 -4.70
CA LEU A 107 13.86 -0.54 -5.66
C LEU A 107 12.81 0.30 -6.39
N ILE A 108 12.69 0.15 -7.70
CA ILE A 108 11.64 0.76 -8.50
C ILE A 108 10.71 -0.35 -8.97
N LEU A 109 9.45 -0.33 -8.52
CA LEU A 109 8.41 -1.22 -9.02
C LEU A 109 7.60 -0.49 -10.10
N LEU A 110 7.60 -1.06 -11.29
CA LEU A 110 6.85 -0.51 -12.41
C LEU A 110 5.35 -0.78 -12.27
N ASN A 111 4.53 0.15 -12.76
CA ASN A 111 3.08 0.10 -12.66
C ASN A 111 2.43 -0.99 -13.52
N GLN A 112 3.15 -1.50 -14.51
CA GLN A 112 2.69 -2.55 -15.43
C GLN A 112 3.89 -3.27 -16.04
N PRO A 113 3.70 -4.43 -16.70
CA PRO A 113 4.75 -5.07 -17.48
C PRO A 113 5.19 -4.20 -18.65
N TYR A 114 6.51 -4.08 -18.82
CA TYR A 114 7.15 -3.46 -19.97
C TYR A 114 8.11 -4.45 -20.63
N SER A 115 8.41 -4.26 -21.93
CA SER A 115 9.47 -5.04 -22.55
C SER A 115 10.84 -4.67 -21.99
N SER A 116 11.75 -5.64 -21.90
CA SER A 116 13.11 -5.36 -21.41
C SER A 116 13.82 -4.28 -22.20
N ASP A 117 13.56 -4.19 -23.52
CA ASP A 117 14.16 -3.18 -24.38
C ASP A 117 13.60 -1.78 -24.04
N ALA A 118 12.29 -1.65 -23.82
CA ALA A 118 11.71 -0.37 -23.40
C ALA A 118 12.31 0.13 -22.09
N ILE A 119 12.54 -0.78 -21.12
CA ILE A 119 13.17 -0.41 -19.84
C ILE A 119 14.63 0.00 -20.06
N LYS A 120 15.41 -0.76 -20.86
CA LYS A 120 16.80 -0.46 -21.17
C LYS A 120 16.95 0.88 -21.87
N ASP A 121 16.14 1.15 -22.89
CA ASP A 121 16.14 2.41 -23.62
C ASP A 121 15.80 3.60 -22.73
N PHE A 122 14.89 3.39 -21.77
CA PHE A 122 14.50 4.41 -20.82
C PHE A 122 15.65 4.77 -19.86
N ILE A 123 16.39 3.79 -19.34
CA ILE A 123 17.47 4.02 -18.37
C ILE A 123 18.81 4.39 -19.00
N ALA A 124 19.03 4.04 -20.27
CA ALA A 124 20.31 4.26 -20.95
C ALA A 124 20.83 5.71 -20.86
N PRO A 125 19.98 6.75 -21.04
CA PRO A 125 20.44 8.14 -20.95
C PRO A 125 20.87 8.55 -19.54
N SER A 126 20.27 7.96 -18.50
CA SER A 126 20.53 8.33 -17.09
C SER A 126 21.71 7.56 -16.49
N GLN A 127 22.24 6.54 -17.18
CA GLN A 127 23.27 5.62 -16.66
C GLN A 127 22.97 5.16 -15.23
N THR A 128 21.69 4.90 -14.97
CA THR A 128 21.24 4.56 -13.62
C THR A 128 21.60 3.13 -13.26
N ASP A 129 22.13 2.92 -12.06
CA ASP A 129 22.38 1.61 -11.45
C ASP A 129 21.25 1.21 -10.50
N LEU A 130 20.05 1.77 -10.71
CA LEU A 130 18.89 1.46 -9.88
C LEU A 130 18.30 0.11 -10.27
N MET A 131 17.83 -0.60 -9.25
CA MET A 131 17.15 -1.88 -9.43
C MET A 131 15.70 -1.64 -9.82
N ILE A 132 15.35 -2.06 -11.04
CA ILE A 132 13.99 -1.93 -11.57
C ILE A 132 13.33 -3.30 -11.57
N LEU A 133 12.21 -3.39 -10.88
CA LEU A 133 11.35 -4.56 -10.80
C LEU A 133 10.20 -4.43 -11.80
N ASN A 134 10.22 -5.29 -12.80
CA ASN A 134 9.18 -5.40 -13.82
C ASN A 134 8.17 -6.46 -13.38
N PRO A 135 6.94 -6.10 -13.02
CA PRO A 135 5.93 -7.05 -12.54
C PRO A 135 5.41 -7.91 -13.71
N LYS A 136 4.82 -9.05 -13.40
CA LYS A 136 4.15 -9.91 -14.40
C LYS A 136 2.81 -9.33 -14.87
N ASP A 137 2.15 -8.57 -14.00
CA ASP A 137 0.86 -7.90 -14.23
C ASP A 137 0.75 -6.65 -13.33
N THR A 138 -0.38 -5.97 -13.36
CA THR A 138 -0.60 -4.76 -12.54
C THR A 138 -0.98 -5.06 -11.09
N ALA A 139 -1.31 -6.30 -10.74
CA ALA A 139 -1.93 -6.64 -9.47
C ALA A 139 -1.09 -6.25 -8.24
N LEU A 140 0.24 -6.38 -8.31
CA LEU A 140 1.13 -5.94 -7.24
C LEU A 140 1.11 -4.42 -7.08
N PHE A 141 1.23 -3.69 -8.19
CA PHE A 141 1.21 -2.23 -8.17
C PHE A 141 -0.12 -1.71 -7.64
N ASP A 142 -1.24 -2.24 -8.17
CA ASP A 142 -2.60 -1.86 -7.74
C ASP A 142 -2.81 -2.15 -6.25
N HIS A 143 -2.30 -3.29 -5.77
CA HIS A 143 -2.39 -3.67 -4.36
C HIS A 143 -1.64 -2.70 -3.43
N LEU A 144 -0.43 -2.27 -3.81
CA LEU A 144 0.37 -1.34 -3.01
C LEU A 144 -0.03 0.12 -3.21
N ASN A 145 -0.54 0.46 -4.40
CA ASN A 145 -0.96 1.81 -4.77
C ASN A 145 -2.47 2.03 -4.53
N HIS A 146 -3.04 1.29 -3.59
CA HIS A 146 -4.46 1.38 -3.21
C HIS A 146 -4.88 2.85 -2.96
N ASP A 147 -6.19 3.13 -2.98
CA ASP A 147 -6.87 4.44 -2.98
C ASP A 147 -6.27 5.57 -2.11
N ALA A 148 -5.44 5.22 -1.14
CA ALA A 148 -4.77 6.19 -0.27
C ALA A 148 -3.60 6.93 -0.95
N LEU A 149 -3.01 6.39 -2.03
CA LEU A 149 -1.77 6.96 -2.59
C LEU A 149 -2.02 7.93 -3.75
N ASN A 150 -3.12 7.84 -4.48
CA ASN A 150 -3.66 8.75 -5.52
C ASN A 150 -2.66 9.47 -6.46
N HIS A 151 -1.38 9.07 -6.49
CA HIS A 151 -0.34 9.66 -7.31
C HIS A 151 0.30 8.60 -8.20
N SER A 152 0.73 9.01 -9.40
CA SER A 152 1.44 8.12 -10.34
C SER A 152 2.88 7.81 -9.94
N PHE A 153 3.42 8.57 -8.97
CA PHE A 153 4.76 8.41 -8.41
C PHE A 153 4.66 8.46 -6.88
N ASN A 154 4.99 7.37 -6.22
CA ASN A 154 4.98 7.27 -4.77
C ASN A 154 6.25 6.59 -4.28
N MET A 155 6.68 6.93 -3.08
CA MET A 155 7.82 6.27 -2.43
C MET A 155 7.41 5.75 -1.06
N LEU A 156 7.76 4.51 -0.77
CA LEU A 156 7.44 3.79 0.45
C LEU A 156 8.75 3.42 1.15
N LEU A 157 8.96 3.93 2.35
CA LEU A 157 10.13 3.60 3.15
C LEU A 157 9.78 2.50 4.15
N TYR A 158 10.44 1.35 4.02
CA TYR A 158 10.30 0.21 4.91
C TYR A 158 11.57 -0.01 5.73
N ASP A 159 11.38 -0.40 6.98
CA ASP A 159 12.44 -0.94 7.85
C ASP A 159 11.97 -2.26 8.46
N LYS A 160 12.77 -3.33 8.30
CA LYS A 160 12.45 -4.69 8.80
C LYS A 160 11.00 -5.10 8.47
N HIS A 161 10.61 -4.94 7.23
CA HIS A 161 9.26 -5.21 6.66
C HIS A 161 8.15 -4.21 7.01
N GLN A 162 8.32 -3.35 8.01
CA GLN A 162 7.28 -2.42 8.44
C GLN A 162 7.36 -1.12 7.64
N LEU A 163 6.22 -0.62 7.21
CA LEU A 163 6.11 0.69 6.59
C LEU A 163 6.43 1.78 7.63
N ILE A 164 7.46 2.56 7.36
CA ILE A 164 7.85 3.70 8.19
C ILE A 164 7.22 4.98 7.69
N LYS A 165 7.21 5.17 6.35
CA LYS A 165 6.73 6.41 5.77
C LYS A 165 6.29 6.26 4.32
N VAL A 166 5.26 7.02 3.94
CA VAL A 166 4.79 7.20 2.57
C VAL A 166 5.10 8.62 2.12
N TYR A 167 5.66 8.75 0.92
CA TYR A 167 5.85 10.02 0.24
C TYR A 167 5.02 9.99 -1.04
N GLN A 168 4.07 10.91 -1.14
CA GLN A 168 3.22 11.07 -2.33
C GLN A 168 3.86 12.07 -3.28
N GLY A 169 4.17 11.64 -4.49
CA GLY A 169 4.87 12.44 -5.48
C GLY A 169 6.37 12.58 -5.18
N ILE A 170 7.00 13.52 -5.89
CA ILE A 170 8.43 13.82 -5.78
C ILE A 170 8.67 14.70 -4.55
N VAL A 171 9.62 14.31 -3.70
CA VAL A 171 10.04 15.07 -2.51
C VAL A 171 11.52 15.44 -2.58
N PRO A 172 11.97 16.50 -1.86
CA PRO A 172 13.39 16.84 -1.78
C PRO A 172 14.25 15.69 -1.24
N ALA A 173 15.45 15.52 -1.78
CA ALA A 173 16.40 14.46 -1.37
C ALA A 173 16.74 14.52 0.12
N GLU A 174 16.83 15.73 0.67
CA GLU A 174 17.16 16.00 2.07
C GLU A 174 16.12 15.39 3.02
N MET A 175 14.84 15.39 2.62
CA MET A 175 13.77 14.77 3.40
C MET A 175 13.98 13.26 3.49
N LEU A 176 14.28 12.61 2.36
CA LEU A 176 14.57 11.18 2.34
C LEU A 176 15.84 10.85 3.13
N GLN A 177 16.91 11.63 2.96
CA GLN A 177 18.17 11.45 3.69
C GLN A 177 17.96 11.56 5.19
N PHE A 178 17.18 12.55 5.65
CA PHE A 178 16.86 12.72 7.06
C PHE A 178 16.12 11.49 7.61
N ASP A 179 15.04 11.07 6.95
CA ASP A 179 14.22 9.93 7.41
C ASP A 179 15.02 8.62 7.41
N ILE A 180 15.80 8.35 6.34
CA ILE A 180 16.64 7.14 6.25
C ILE A 180 17.75 7.15 7.31
N SER A 181 18.35 8.31 7.60
CA SER A 181 19.39 8.42 8.63
C SER A 181 18.86 8.17 10.04
N ASN A 182 17.57 8.33 10.26
CA ASN A 182 16.90 8.09 11.53
C ASN A 182 16.35 6.66 11.70
N LEU A 183 16.49 5.79 10.69
CA LEU A 183 16.18 4.38 10.87
C LEU A 183 17.11 3.78 11.93
N LYS A 184 16.54 3.04 12.87
CA LYS A 184 17.30 2.42 13.96
C LYS A 184 18.01 1.16 13.46
N ASP A 185 19.28 1.05 13.75
CA ASP A 185 20.09 -0.15 13.52
C ASP A 185 19.57 -1.36 14.30
#